data_af46795d470b6312f872f46d92410ea4
#
_entry.id   af46795d470b6312f872f46d92410ea4
#
_cell.length_a   1.000
_cell.length_b   1.000
_cell.length_c   1.000
_cell.angle_alpha   90.00
_cell.angle_beta   90.00
_cell.angle_gamma   90.00
#
_symmetry.space_group_name_H-M   'P 1'
#
loop_
_entity.id
_entity.type
_entity.pdbx_description
1 polymer ?
#
loop_
_entity_poly.entity_id
_entity_poly.type
_entity_poly.pdbx_seq_one_letter_code
_entity_poly.pdbx_strand_id
1 'polypeptide(L)'
;NRQIKGYVTSLSETCNYDLSKVKEITDISRNSVAIEARLIALAAWMKEQYGGTMIQALKTVLPIKQKENAKVKKHLRLLLTEEESREKLAFYQKKNQKARARLLEALKEAPILDYELVTKKLNVTLPVIRALEEQGVLKIESEQVYRNPVKQAKKSQQEIIYTEEQQHVIQGFRQDYLCGTRRTYLLHGVTGSGKTEVYMEMIRTVVDQGKQAIVLIPEIALTYQTVMRFYRCFGDRVSIMNSRLSAGERYDQMMRAKKGEVDVMIGPRSALFTPFPDLGLIVIDEEHEPTYKSEQVPRYHAREVAVHRAEVEDASVVLGSATPSMEAMYRARLGEYQLYEMKNRSHMQQMATVHTVDMRKELKNGNRSILSEKLQELIEDRLNAKEQIMLFLNRRGYSGFISCRECGHVVKCPHCNVSLSVHKGGKMVCHYCGYEQPKVTECPECGSRYIGEFRAGTQQIEDMVKARFPQARVLRMDMDTTKKKDSHEQILSAFANEEADILVGTQMIVKG
;
A
#
# COMPACT_ATOMS: atom_id res chain seq x y z
N ASN A 1 31.22 10.16 24.93
CA ASN A 1 30.80 11.11 23.87
C ASN A 1 30.10 10.35 22.75
N ARG A 2 28.75 10.44 22.69
CA ARG A 2 27.96 9.81 21.65
C ARG A 2 27.70 10.84 20.54
N GLN A 3 28.16 10.61 19.33
CA GLN A 3 27.79 11.42 18.18
C GLN A 3 26.31 11.19 17.83
N ILE A 4 25.56 12.27 17.64
CA ILE A 4 24.14 12.24 17.30
C ILE A 4 24.00 12.95 15.97
N LYS A 5 23.30 12.33 15.01
CA LYS A 5 22.92 12.98 13.76
C LYS A 5 21.63 13.78 13.97
N GLY A 6 21.60 15.00 13.46
CA GLY A 6 20.42 15.88 13.48
C GLY A 6 20.23 16.55 12.13
N TYR A 7 19.12 17.24 11.97
CA TYR A 7 18.82 18.04 10.80
C TYR A 7 18.70 19.50 11.22
N VAL A 8 19.30 20.40 10.43
CA VAL A 8 19.11 21.84 10.60
C VAL A 8 17.76 22.21 10.04
N THR A 9 16.84 22.65 10.89
CA THR A 9 15.47 22.99 10.49
C THR A 9 15.28 24.49 10.28
N SER A 10 16.07 25.31 10.96
CA SER A 10 16.07 26.77 10.80
C SER A 10 17.39 27.36 11.32
N LEU A 11 17.73 28.54 10.85
CA LEU A 11 18.81 29.38 11.38
C LEU A 11 18.19 30.57 12.10
N SER A 12 18.73 30.93 13.27
CA SER A 12 18.28 32.09 14.05
C SER A 12 19.51 32.80 14.67
N GLU A 13 19.49 34.09 14.68
CA GLU A 13 20.50 34.91 15.36
C GLU A 13 20.24 35.01 16.86
N THR A 14 19.02 34.68 17.30
CA THR A 14 18.62 34.70 18.72
C THR A 14 18.38 33.30 19.23
N CYS A 15 18.84 32.97 20.43
CA CYS A 15 18.65 31.69 21.09
C CYS A 15 17.95 31.88 22.42
N ASN A 16 16.75 31.33 22.56
CA ASN A 16 15.99 31.33 23.81
C ASN A 16 16.35 30.15 24.75
N TYR A 17 17.41 29.41 24.42
CA TYR A 17 17.87 28.26 25.18
C TYR A 17 19.18 28.59 25.90
N ASP A 18 19.44 27.91 27.02
CA ASP A 18 20.66 28.06 27.80
C ASP A 18 21.89 27.75 26.93
N LEU A 19 22.67 28.77 26.59
CA LEU A 19 23.85 28.67 25.71
C LEU A 19 24.87 27.64 26.21
N SER A 20 24.96 27.41 27.53
CA SER A 20 25.87 26.40 28.10
C SER A 20 25.50 24.96 27.72
N LYS A 21 24.26 24.73 27.29
CA LYS A 21 23.73 23.43 26.85
C LYS A 21 23.70 23.26 25.34
N VAL A 22 23.99 24.30 24.59
CA VAL A 22 24.08 24.27 23.14
C VAL A 22 25.37 23.53 22.74
N LYS A 23 25.25 22.59 21.79
CA LYS A 23 26.39 21.84 21.27
C LYS A 23 26.69 22.27 19.85
N GLU A 24 27.96 22.45 19.56
CA GLU A 24 28.41 22.77 18.22
C GLU A 24 28.20 21.61 17.24
N ILE A 25 27.96 21.96 15.97
CA ILE A 25 27.88 21.00 14.88
C ILE A 25 29.32 20.61 14.54
N THR A 26 29.71 19.36 14.73
CA THR A 26 31.04 18.85 14.54
C THR A 26 31.38 18.55 13.07
N ASP A 27 30.39 18.20 12.24
CA ASP A 27 30.61 17.89 10.82
C ASP A 27 29.27 17.92 10.05
N ILE A 28 29.37 18.12 8.72
CA ILE A 28 28.24 18.16 7.80
C ILE A 28 28.26 16.90 6.92
N SER A 29 27.17 16.14 6.92
CA SER A 29 27.05 14.96 6.07
C SER A 29 26.86 15.37 4.60
N ARG A 30 27.89 15.18 3.76
CA ARG A 30 27.98 15.70 2.38
C ARG A 30 27.07 14.98 1.35
N ASN A 31 26.45 13.85 1.68
CA ASN A 31 25.86 12.95 0.66
C ASN A 31 24.32 12.98 0.50
N SER A 32 23.59 13.99 1.02
CA SER A 32 22.13 13.87 1.03
C SER A 32 21.30 15.15 0.87
N VAL A 33 21.93 16.27 0.55
CA VAL A 33 21.41 17.60 0.96
C VAL A 33 20.09 18.03 0.31
N ALA A 34 19.87 17.85 -0.99
CA ALA A 34 18.71 18.49 -1.65
C ALA A 34 17.36 17.78 -1.41
N ILE A 35 17.33 16.46 -1.49
CA ILE A 35 16.07 15.68 -1.39
C ILE A 35 15.57 15.63 0.06
N GLU A 36 16.49 15.44 1.00
CA GLU A 36 16.13 15.44 2.43
C GLU A 36 15.67 16.83 2.90
N ALA A 37 16.21 17.92 2.33
CA ALA A 37 15.76 19.27 2.65
C ALA A 37 14.27 19.50 2.31
N ARG A 38 13.80 19.04 1.14
CA ARG A 38 12.38 19.13 0.75
C ARG A 38 11.48 18.36 1.71
N LEU A 39 11.88 17.13 2.08
CA LEU A 39 11.12 16.31 3.02
C LEU A 39 11.16 16.89 4.45
N ILE A 40 12.26 17.53 4.85
CA ILE A 40 12.34 18.24 6.14
C ILE A 40 11.39 19.45 6.15
N ALA A 41 11.36 20.23 5.06
CA ALA A 41 10.41 21.33 4.91
C ALA A 41 8.95 20.82 4.96
N LEU A 42 8.65 19.71 4.29
CA LEU A 42 7.35 19.04 4.37
C LEU A 42 7.01 18.62 5.81
N ALA A 43 7.98 18.10 6.56
CA ALA A 43 7.78 17.74 7.98
C ALA A 43 7.50 18.98 8.85
N ALA A 44 8.16 20.11 8.59
CA ALA A 44 7.91 21.36 9.28
C ALA A 44 6.48 21.87 9.01
N TRP A 45 6.07 21.89 7.75
CA TRP A 45 4.70 22.22 7.36
C TRP A 45 3.67 21.29 8.01
N MET A 46 3.90 19.97 8.00
CA MET A 46 3.01 19.00 8.64
C MET A 46 2.87 19.24 10.15
N LYS A 47 3.98 19.62 10.83
CA LYS A 47 3.93 19.99 12.25
C LYS A 47 3.01 21.19 12.49
N GLU A 48 3.10 22.22 11.66
CA GLU A 48 2.28 23.43 11.78
C GLU A 48 0.82 23.14 11.45
N GLN A 49 0.56 22.40 10.38
CA GLN A 49 -0.79 22.13 9.90
C GLN A 49 -1.58 21.15 10.80
N TYR A 50 -0.90 20.12 11.35
CA TYR A 50 -1.57 19.04 12.09
C TYR A 50 -1.19 18.99 13.58
N GLY A 51 -0.33 19.88 14.04
CA GLY A 51 0.18 19.88 15.40
C GLY A 51 1.19 18.74 15.66
N GLY A 52 1.62 18.63 16.90
CA GLY A 52 2.62 17.65 17.31
C GLY A 52 4.03 18.23 17.36
N THR A 53 5.02 17.36 17.52
CA THR A 53 6.42 17.75 17.59
C THR A 53 7.14 17.57 16.25
N MET A 54 8.18 18.36 16.01
CA MET A 54 9.03 18.21 14.82
C MET A 54 9.61 16.79 14.69
N ILE A 55 9.95 16.15 15.82
CA ILE A 55 10.45 14.77 15.84
C ILE A 55 9.41 13.77 15.34
N GLN A 56 8.13 13.97 15.67
CA GLN A 56 7.04 13.11 15.19
C GLN A 56 6.84 13.29 13.69
N ALA A 57 6.82 14.52 13.21
CA ALA A 57 6.73 14.81 11.78
C ALA A 57 7.92 14.24 10.99
N LEU A 58 9.15 14.43 11.46
CA LEU A 58 10.35 13.86 10.84
C LEU A 58 10.34 12.33 10.83
N LYS A 59 9.88 11.67 11.89
CA LYS A 59 9.73 10.21 11.92
C LYS A 59 8.71 9.69 10.91
N THR A 60 7.71 10.50 10.58
CA THR A 60 6.70 10.15 9.57
C THR A 60 7.26 10.28 8.17
N VAL A 61 7.94 11.38 7.90
CA VAL A 61 8.48 11.72 6.57
C VAL A 61 9.77 10.94 6.26
N LEU A 62 10.60 10.69 7.29
CA LEU A 62 11.88 9.97 7.18
C LEU A 62 11.82 8.66 8.01
N PRO A 63 11.00 7.68 7.64
CA PRO A 63 10.68 6.54 8.50
C PRO A 63 11.85 5.57 8.72
N ILE A 64 12.94 5.71 7.98
CA ILE A 64 14.03 4.73 7.97
C ILE A 64 15.24 5.24 8.75
N LYS A 65 15.53 4.59 9.87
CA LYS A 65 16.78 4.80 10.60
C LYS A 65 17.95 4.25 9.78
N GLN A 66 19.00 5.04 9.58
CA GLN A 66 20.22 4.70 8.83
C GLN A 66 21.03 3.48 9.33
N LYS A 67 20.49 2.65 10.21
CA LYS A 67 21.20 1.50 10.79
C LYS A 67 21.10 0.22 9.97
N GLU A 68 20.32 0.19 8.90
CA GLU A 68 20.25 -1.00 8.06
C GLU A 68 21.25 -0.88 6.91
N ASN A 69 22.28 -1.73 6.96
CA ASN A 69 23.25 -1.84 5.89
C ASN A 69 22.59 -2.45 4.65
N ALA A 70 22.78 -1.83 3.50
CA ALA A 70 22.44 -2.43 2.23
C ALA A 70 23.09 -3.82 2.12
N LYS A 71 22.39 -4.78 1.56
CA LYS A 71 22.96 -6.11 1.34
C LYS A 71 24.06 -5.98 0.28
N VAL A 72 25.30 -6.08 0.72
CA VAL A 72 26.47 -6.03 -0.17
C VAL A 72 26.75 -7.46 -0.62
N LYS A 73 26.58 -7.74 -1.89
CA LYS A 73 27.16 -8.93 -2.51
C LYS A 73 28.58 -8.62 -2.90
N LYS A 74 29.49 -9.53 -2.53
CA LYS A 74 30.88 -9.45 -2.94
C LYS A 74 31.11 -10.42 -4.08
N HIS A 75 31.79 -9.97 -5.11
CA HIS A 75 32.23 -10.77 -6.23
C HIS A 75 33.75 -10.74 -6.30
N LEU A 76 34.34 -11.81 -6.75
CA LEU A 76 35.77 -11.91 -7.04
C LEU A 76 35.93 -11.82 -8.56
N ARG A 77 36.66 -10.84 -9.03
CA ARG A 77 36.98 -10.66 -10.46
C ARG A 77 38.42 -11.02 -10.71
N LEU A 78 38.68 -11.88 -11.71
CA LEU A 78 40.04 -12.18 -12.19
C LEU A 78 40.63 -10.95 -12.87
N LEU A 79 41.88 -10.58 -12.51
CA LEU A 79 42.62 -9.45 -13.09
C LEU A 79 43.71 -9.90 -14.10
N LEU A 80 44.07 -11.18 -14.08
CA LEU A 80 45.15 -11.71 -14.92
C LEU A 80 44.68 -12.03 -16.33
N THR A 81 45.57 -11.90 -17.27
CA THR A 81 45.41 -12.44 -18.63
C THR A 81 45.43 -13.94 -18.62
N GLU A 82 45.08 -14.59 -19.76
CA GLU A 82 45.03 -16.04 -19.85
C GLU A 82 46.43 -16.67 -19.70
N GLU A 83 47.46 -16.00 -20.23
CA GLU A 83 48.88 -16.47 -20.15
C GLU A 83 49.37 -16.38 -18.70
N GLU A 84 49.21 -15.23 -18.05
CA GLU A 84 49.60 -15.00 -16.65
C GLU A 84 48.86 -15.98 -15.70
N SER A 85 47.61 -16.27 -16.00
CA SER A 85 46.79 -17.22 -15.23
C SER A 85 47.35 -18.66 -15.36
N ARG A 86 47.83 -19.06 -16.53
CA ARG A 86 48.47 -20.36 -16.73
C ARG A 86 49.76 -20.50 -15.96
N GLU A 87 50.63 -19.48 -16.03
CA GLU A 87 51.89 -19.45 -15.30
C GLU A 87 51.71 -19.49 -13.79
N LYS A 88 50.82 -18.66 -13.26
CA LYS A 88 50.50 -18.66 -11.83
C LYS A 88 49.86 -19.93 -11.33
N LEU A 89 49.00 -20.54 -12.14
CA LEU A 89 48.40 -21.81 -11.80
C LEU A 89 49.47 -22.92 -11.68
N ALA A 90 50.39 -23.00 -12.64
CA ALA A 90 51.51 -23.96 -12.60
C ALA A 90 52.41 -23.71 -11.36
N PHE A 91 52.65 -22.45 -11.02
CA PHE A 91 53.40 -22.07 -9.82
C PHE A 91 52.69 -22.53 -8.52
N TYR A 92 51.38 -22.29 -8.39
CA TYR A 92 50.64 -22.72 -7.20
C TYR A 92 50.55 -24.27 -7.08
N GLN A 93 50.41 -24.98 -8.19
CA GLN A 93 50.45 -26.42 -8.22
C GLN A 93 51.79 -26.96 -7.79
N LYS A 94 52.91 -26.42 -8.33
CA LYS A 94 54.32 -26.80 -7.98
C LYS A 94 54.60 -26.57 -6.49
N LYS A 95 54.05 -25.48 -5.90
CA LYS A 95 54.22 -25.17 -4.47
C LYS A 95 53.16 -25.81 -3.56
N ASN A 96 52.33 -26.73 -4.06
CA ASN A 96 51.29 -27.43 -3.33
C ASN A 96 50.26 -26.51 -2.65
N GLN A 97 50.02 -25.31 -3.23
CA GLN A 97 49.08 -24.31 -2.72
C GLN A 97 47.65 -24.61 -3.25
N LYS A 98 47.07 -25.76 -2.85
CA LYS A 98 45.83 -26.31 -3.39
C LYS A 98 44.64 -25.36 -3.41
N ALA A 99 44.45 -24.51 -2.34
CA ALA A 99 43.34 -23.59 -2.27
C ALA A 99 43.46 -22.44 -3.30
N ARG A 100 44.70 -21.92 -3.52
CA ARG A 100 44.94 -20.87 -4.52
C ARG A 100 44.80 -21.39 -5.92
N ALA A 101 45.33 -22.62 -6.20
CA ALA A 101 45.16 -23.26 -7.51
C ALA A 101 43.69 -23.47 -7.86
N ARG A 102 42.90 -24.07 -6.93
CA ARG A 102 41.46 -24.31 -7.12
C ARG A 102 40.66 -23.03 -7.36
N LEU A 103 40.97 -21.93 -6.65
CA LEU A 103 40.29 -20.65 -6.89
C LEU A 103 40.64 -20.05 -8.25
N LEU A 104 41.93 -20.14 -8.64
CA LEU A 104 42.36 -19.61 -9.93
C LEU A 104 41.80 -20.43 -11.11
N GLU A 105 41.69 -21.74 -10.96
CA GLU A 105 41.02 -22.60 -11.96
C GLU A 105 39.54 -22.21 -12.13
N ALA A 106 38.82 -22.06 -11.04
CA ALA A 106 37.43 -21.64 -11.09
C ALA A 106 37.25 -20.23 -11.70
N LEU A 107 38.16 -19.29 -11.41
CA LEU A 107 38.15 -17.96 -12.00
C LEU A 107 38.56 -17.95 -13.49
N LYS A 108 39.30 -18.93 -13.96
CA LYS A 108 39.56 -19.10 -15.41
C LYS A 108 38.33 -19.55 -16.16
N GLU A 109 37.54 -20.46 -15.57
CA GLU A 109 36.26 -20.89 -16.17
C GLU A 109 35.20 -19.81 -16.13
N ALA A 110 35.12 -19.04 -15.03
CA ALA A 110 34.21 -17.94 -14.84
C ALA A 110 34.95 -16.74 -14.25
N PRO A 111 35.26 -15.71 -15.04
CA PRO A 111 36.09 -14.55 -14.61
C PRO A 111 35.50 -13.72 -13.44
N ILE A 112 34.24 -13.93 -13.12
CA ILE A 112 33.53 -13.32 -11.98
C ILE A 112 32.85 -14.41 -11.18
N LEU A 113 33.20 -14.57 -9.90
CA LEU A 113 32.61 -15.53 -8.99
C LEU A 113 31.99 -14.85 -7.78
N ASP A 114 30.84 -15.37 -7.31
CA ASP A 114 30.20 -14.92 -6.07
C ASP A 114 31.07 -15.31 -4.86
N TYR A 115 31.30 -14.36 -3.95
CA TYR A 115 32.12 -14.54 -2.76
C TYR A 115 31.61 -15.67 -1.84
N GLU A 116 30.29 -15.80 -1.69
CA GLU A 116 29.70 -16.87 -0.87
C GLU A 116 29.91 -18.24 -1.50
N LEU A 117 29.85 -18.32 -2.82
CA LEU A 117 30.11 -19.57 -3.56
C LEU A 117 31.56 -20.01 -3.37
N VAL A 118 32.51 -19.05 -3.45
CA VAL A 118 33.94 -19.34 -3.24
C VAL A 118 34.23 -19.78 -1.81
N THR A 119 33.66 -19.11 -0.81
CA THR A 119 33.91 -19.47 0.59
C THR A 119 33.21 -20.73 1.04
N LYS A 120 31.94 -20.94 0.62
CA LYS A 120 31.12 -22.08 1.08
C LYS A 120 31.27 -23.35 0.25
N LYS A 121 31.39 -23.22 -1.08
CA LYS A 121 31.47 -24.39 -1.97
C LYS A 121 32.90 -24.75 -2.41
N LEU A 122 33.73 -23.73 -2.70
CA LEU A 122 35.13 -23.96 -3.03
C LEU A 122 36.03 -24.10 -1.80
N ASN A 123 35.50 -23.89 -0.58
CA ASN A 123 36.25 -23.95 0.68
C ASN A 123 37.55 -23.13 0.65
N VAL A 124 37.50 -21.91 0.12
CA VAL A 124 38.63 -20.98 0.11
C VAL A 124 38.44 -19.95 1.21
N THR A 125 39.42 -19.86 2.10
CA THR A 125 39.34 -18.99 3.29
C THR A 125 39.65 -17.51 2.94
N LEU A 126 39.12 -16.59 3.75
CA LEU A 126 39.36 -15.13 3.58
C LEU A 126 40.85 -14.75 3.50
N PRO A 127 41.78 -15.29 4.32
CA PRO A 127 43.20 -14.98 4.19
C PRO A 127 43.76 -15.34 2.82
N VAL A 128 43.35 -16.45 2.20
CA VAL A 128 43.78 -16.84 0.86
C VAL A 128 43.30 -15.89 -0.21
N ILE A 129 42.02 -15.45 -0.10
CA ILE A 129 41.42 -14.49 -1.04
C ILE A 129 42.15 -13.13 -0.95
N ARG A 130 42.40 -12.63 0.27
CA ARG A 130 43.13 -11.39 0.47
C ARG A 130 44.59 -11.45 -0.05
N ALA A 131 45.25 -12.56 0.20
CA ALA A 131 46.61 -12.74 -0.32
C ALA A 131 46.68 -12.78 -1.86
N LEU A 132 45.62 -13.28 -2.52
CA LEU A 132 45.50 -13.22 -3.99
C LEU A 132 45.18 -11.82 -4.50
N GLU A 133 44.39 -11.06 -3.74
CA GLU A 133 44.10 -9.64 -4.04
C GLU A 133 45.35 -8.79 -3.92
N GLU A 134 46.13 -8.94 -2.84
CA GLU A 134 47.40 -8.27 -2.62
C GLU A 134 48.45 -8.59 -3.71
N GLN A 135 48.39 -9.80 -4.28
CA GLN A 135 49.22 -10.24 -5.39
C GLN A 135 48.72 -9.75 -6.76
N GLY A 136 47.61 -9.00 -6.82
CA GLY A 136 47.03 -8.53 -8.07
C GLY A 136 46.42 -9.62 -8.96
N VAL A 137 46.13 -10.80 -8.41
CA VAL A 137 45.52 -11.94 -9.15
C VAL A 137 44.02 -11.73 -9.35
N LEU A 138 43.36 -11.22 -8.34
CA LEU A 138 41.93 -10.94 -8.34
C LEU A 138 41.65 -9.62 -7.62
N LYS A 139 40.42 -9.14 -7.78
CA LYS A 139 39.88 -7.97 -7.06
C LYS A 139 38.56 -8.35 -6.41
N ILE A 140 38.39 -7.95 -5.13
CA ILE A 140 37.13 -8.07 -4.44
C ILE A 140 36.28 -6.86 -4.82
N GLU A 141 35.26 -7.06 -5.61
CA GLU A 141 34.27 -6.03 -5.95
C GLU A 141 33.04 -6.19 -5.06
N SER A 142 32.58 -5.07 -4.53
CA SER A 142 31.40 -5.04 -3.68
C SER A 142 30.27 -4.33 -4.43
N GLU A 143 29.23 -5.07 -4.78
CA GLU A 143 28.05 -4.53 -5.41
C GLU A 143 26.91 -4.44 -4.40
N GLN A 144 26.29 -3.26 -4.28
CA GLN A 144 25.08 -3.11 -3.51
C GLN A 144 23.93 -3.75 -4.26
N VAL A 145 23.44 -4.88 -3.77
CA VAL A 145 22.29 -5.57 -4.35
C VAL A 145 21.05 -5.20 -3.56
N TYR A 146 20.17 -4.44 -4.20
CA TYR A 146 18.87 -4.12 -3.63
C TYR A 146 17.94 -5.34 -3.69
N ARG A 147 17.25 -5.58 -2.58
CA ARG A 147 16.23 -6.63 -2.51
C ARG A 147 15.03 -6.17 -3.32
N ASN A 148 14.73 -6.83 -4.44
CA ASN A 148 13.50 -6.56 -5.19
C ASN A 148 12.41 -7.54 -4.70
N PRO A 149 11.30 -7.05 -4.12
CA PRO A 149 10.23 -7.91 -3.63
C PRO A 149 9.43 -8.59 -4.75
N VAL A 150 9.56 -8.13 -5.99
CA VAL A 150 8.84 -8.67 -7.15
C VAL A 150 9.81 -9.43 -8.05
N LYS A 151 9.47 -10.68 -8.34
CA LYS A 151 10.19 -11.49 -9.34
C LYS A 151 9.86 -10.96 -10.74
N GLN A 152 10.88 -10.85 -11.58
CA GLN A 152 10.81 -10.27 -12.93
C GLN A 152 9.61 -10.75 -13.74
N ALA A 153 8.79 -9.79 -14.21
CA ALA A 153 7.77 -10.02 -15.21
C ALA A 153 8.25 -9.49 -16.57
N LYS A 154 8.05 -10.28 -17.63
CA LYS A 154 8.34 -9.80 -18.99
C LYS A 154 7.41 -8.65 -19.34
N LYS A 155 7.96 -7.55 -19.89
CA LYS A 155 7.18 -6.49 -20.50
C LYS A 155 6.27 -7.09 -21.58
N SER A 156 4.98 -6.84 -21.49
CA SER A 156 3.99 -7.17 -22.51
C SER A 156 3.32 -5.86 -22.89
N GLN A 157 3.57 -5.40 -24.10
CA GLN A 157 2.80 -4.30 -24.68
C GLN A 157 1.53 -4.89 -25.27
N GLN A 158 0.44 -4.83 -24.52
CA GLN A 158 -0.90 -4.94 -25.11
C GLN A 158 -1.34 -3.54 -25.53
N GLU A 159 -1.74 -3.37 -26.76
CA GLU A 159 -2.39 -2.14 -27.22
C GLU A 159 -3.72 -1.99 -26.49
N ILE A 160 -3.82 -0.98 -25.66
CA ILE A 160 -5.05 -0.65 -24.92
C ILE A 160 -5.87 0.29 -25.80
N ILE A 161 -7.07 -0.12 -26.15
CA ILE A 161 -8.03 0.75 -26.86
C ILE A 161 -8.78 1.54 -25.78
N TYR A 162 -8.56 2.85 -25.77
CA TYR A 162 -9.23 3.76 -24.83
C TYR A 162 -10.60 4.18 -25.35
N THR A 163 -11.58 4.29 -24.42
CA THR A 163 -12.88 4.90 -24.72
C THR A 163 -12.74 6.41 -24.96
N GLU A 164 -13.75 7.04 -25.56
CA GLU A 164 -13.76 8.50 -25.79
C GLU A 164 -13.59 9.29 -24.48
N GLU A 165 -14.26 8.86 -23.40
CA GLU A 165 -14.13 9.49 -22.08
C GLU A 165 -12.70 9.38 -21.54
N GLN A 166 -12.07 8.21 -21.67
CA GLN A 166 -10.69 8.01 -21.26
C GLN A 166 -9.72 8.85 -22.10
N GLN A 167 -9.90 8.87 -23.41
CA GLN A 167 -9.09 9.68 -24.31
C GLN A 167 -9.18 11.17 -23.98
N HIS A 168 -10.40 11.68 -23.73
CA HIS A 168 -10.60 13.05 -23.32
C HIS A 168 -9.80 13.42 -22.05
N VAL A 169 -9.85 12.57 -21.03
CA VAL A 169 -9.10 12.78 -19.77
C VAL A 169 -7.59 12.74 -20.01
N ILE A 170 -7.11 11.73 -20.75
CA ILE A 170 -5.68 11.55 -21.04
C ILE A 170 -5.14 12.75 -21.84
N GLN A 171 -5.87 13.18 -22.87
CA GLN A 171 -5.46 14.31 -23.72
C GLN A 171 -5.45 15.63 -22.93
N GLY A 172 -6.48 15.88 -22.10
CA GLY A 172 -6.55 17.08 -21.26
C GLY A 172 -5.38 17.15 -20.28
N PHE A 173 -5.10 16.06 -19.56
CA PHE A 173 -3.94 15.99 -18.67
C PHE A 173 -2.62 16.19 -19.43
N ARG A 174 -2.46 15.50 -20.57
CA ARG A 174 -1.24 15.56 -21.39
C ARG A 174 -0.99 16.99 -21.89
N GLN A 175 -2.03 17.65 -22.37
CA GLN A 175 -1.95 19.04 -22.84
C GLN A 175 -1.50 19.96 -21.69
N ASP A 176 -2.18 19.92 -20.54
CA ASP A 176 -1.81 20.71 -19.37
C ASP A 176 -0.37 20.45 -18.97
N TYR A 177 0.02 19.17 -18.86
CA TYR A 177 1.33 18.78 -18.38
C TYR A 177 2.47 19.26 -19.28
N LEU A 178 2.32 19.10 -20.60
CA LEU A 178 3.30 19.53 -21.60
C LEU A 178 3.38 21.06 -21.75
N CYS A 179 2.28 21.77 -21.50
CA CYS A 179 2.26 23.24 -21.44
C CYS A 179 2.82 23.80 -20.11
N GLY A 180 3.32 22.95 -19.20
CA GLY A 180 3.85 23.38 -17.90
C GLY A 180 2.79 23.68 -16.85
N THR A 181 1.51 23.42 -17.12
CA THR A 181 0.45 23.61 -16.14
C THR A 181 0.43 22.46 -15.14
N ARG A 182 0.56 22.78 -13.85
CA ARG A 182 0.47 21.82 -12.73
C ARG A 182 -0.76 22.13 -11.91
N ARG A 183 -1.59 21.09 -11.67
CA ARG A 183 -2.81 21.25 -10.88
C ARG A 183 -3.26 19.93 -10.26
N THR A 184 -4.25 20.01 -9.41
CA THR A 184 -4.95 18.85 -8.87
C THR A 184 -6.13 18.50 -9.75
N TYR A 185 -6.23 17.24 -10.15
CA TYR A 185 -7.33 16.68 -10.92
C TYR A 185 -8.19 15.78 -10.04
N LEU A 186 -9.51 15.88 -10.15
CA LEU A 186 -10.45 14.89 -9.60
C LEU A 186 -11.00 14.05 -10.75
N LEU A 187 -10.61 12.78 -10.78
CA LEU A 187 -11.12 11.79 -11.73
C LEU A 187 -12.27 11.01 -11.11
N HIS A 188 -13.49 11.46 -11.35
CA HIS A 188 -14.73 10.80 -10.92
C HIS A 188 -15.15 9.79 -11.98
N GLY A 189 -14.89 8.51 -11.75
CA GLY A 189 -15.24 7.46 -12.71
C GLY A 189 -15.94 6.30 -12.04
N VAL A 190 -17.03 5.80 -12.62
CA VAL A 190 -17.74 4.63 -12.11
C VAL A 190 -16.80 3.42 -11.98
N THR A 191 -17.17 2.45 -11.15
CA THR A 191 -16.40 1.20 -11.03
C THR A 191 -16.35 0.48 -12.39
N GLY A 192 -15.15 0.11 -12.84
CA GLY A 192 -14.94 -0.49 -14.16
C GLY A 192 -14.85 0.51 -15.31
N SER A 193 -14.77 1.82 -15.06
CA SER A 193 -14.56 2.83 -16.10
C SER A 193 -13.11 2.87 -16.64
N GLY A 194 -12.19 2.11 -16.05
CA GLY A 194 -10.79 2.05 -16.46
C GLY A 194 -9.94 3.20 -15.93
N LYS A 195 -10.22 3.70 -14.70
CA LYS A 195 -9.39 4.71 -14.05
C LYS A 195 -7.91 4.34 -13.99
N THR A 196 -7.61 3.08 -13.72
CA THR A 196 -6.23 2.59 -13.60
C THR A 196 -5.48 2.71 -14.92
N GLU A 197 -6.12 2.41 -16.05
CA GLU A 197 -5.55 2.57 -17.39
C GLU A 197 -5.25 4.03 -17.70
N VAL A 198 -6.14 4.94 -17.30
CA VAL A 198 -5.94 6.39 -17.41
C VAL A 198 -4.75 6.85 -16.57
N TYR A 199 -4.63 6.38 -15.32
CA TYR A 199 -3.47 6.70 -14.47
C TYR A 199 -2.16 6.24 -15.11
N MET A 200 -2.13 5.04 -15.69
CA MET A 200 -0.93 4.50 -16.33
C MET A 200 -0.46 5.39 -17.48
N GLU A 201 -1.40 5.93 -18.27
CA GLU A 201 -1.07 6.82 -19.40
C GLU A 201 -0.61 8.21 -18.92
N MET A 202 -1.24 8.74 -17.86
CA MET A 202 -0.77 9.97 -17.22
C MET A 202 0.64 9.82 -16.65
N ILE A 203 0.91 8.68 -15.97
CA ILE A 203 2.24 8.36 -15.46
C ILE A 203 3.25 8.23 -16.59
N ARG A 204 2.88 7.57 -17.71
CA ARG A 204 3.75 7.45 -18.87
C ARG A 204 4.12 8.84 -19.41
N THR A 205 3.15 9.75 -19.56
CA THR A 205 3.40 11.13 -19.98
C THR A 205 4.46 11.81 -19.09
N VAL A 206 4.41 11.59 -17.79
CA VAL A 206 5.35 12.18 -16.82
C VAL A 206 6.73 11.53 -16.88
N VAL A 207 6.76 10.20 -16.97
CA VAL A 207 8.02 9.42 -17.04
C VAL A 207 8.76 9.68 -18.35
N ASP A 208 8.05 9.85 -19.47
CA ASP A 208 8.64 10.20 -20.78
C ASP A 208 9.29 11.60 -20.75
N GLN A 209 8.89 12.47 -19.82
CA GLN A 209 9.55 13.77 -19.56
C GLN A 209 10.69 13.65 -18.54
N GLY A 210 11.11 12.44 -18.15
CA GLY A 210 12.19 12.19 -17.21
C GLY A 210 11.85 12.41 -15.73
N LYS A 211 10.58 12.67 -15.40
CA LYS A 211 10.13 12.87 -14.01
C LYS A 211 9.60 11.56 -13.42
N GLN A 212 9.40 11.55 -12.11
CA GLN A 212 8.94 10.38 -11.36
C GLN A 212 7.49 10.54 -10.87
N ALA A 213 6.86 9.40 -10.57
CA ALA A 213 5.49 9.37 -10.09
C ALA A 213 5.33 8.53 -8.81
N ILE A 214 4.45 8.99 -7.93
CA ILE A 214 3.98 8.25 -6.75
C ILE A 214 2.54 7.83 -6.99
N VAL A 215 2.22 6.56 -6.71
CA VAL A 215 0.86 6.03 -6.80
C VAL A 215 0.45 5.51 -5.43
N LEU A 216 -0.48 6.20 -4.80
CA LEU A 216 -1.06 5.78 -3.54
C LEU A 216 -2.26 4.88 -3.80
N ILE A 217 -2.19 3.65 -3.27
CA ILE A 217 -3.26 2.66 -3.34
C ILE A 217 -3.52 2.19 -1.91
N PRO A 218 -4.78 2.07 -1.46
CA PRO A 218 -5.10 1.50 -0.16
C PRO A 218 -4.46 0.12 0.01
N GLU A 219 -3.90 -0.18 1.17
CA GLU A 219 -3.10 -1.40 1.38
C GLU A 219 -3.87 -2.69 1.03
N ILE A 220 -5.18 -2.68 1.26
CA ILE A 220 -6.08 -3.80 0.93
C ILE A 220 -6.22 -3.98 -0.61
N ALA A 221 -6.17 -2.89 -1.37
CA ALA A 221 -6.29 -2.90 -2.83
C ALA A 221 -4.93 -3.09 -3.55
N LEU A 222 -3.83 -3.10 -2.80
CA LEU A 222 -2.48 -3.34 -3.33
C LEU A 222 -2.24 -4.85 -3.52
N THR A 223 -3.00 -5.44 -4.43
CA THR A 223 -2.89 -6.87 -4.77
C THR A 223 -1.71 -7.12 -5.71
N TYR A 224 -1.28 -8.40 -5.77
CA TYR A 224 -0.25 -8.83 -6.74
C TYR A 224 -0.64 -8.44 -8.18
N GLN A 225 -1.91 -8.62 -8.56
CA GLN A 225 -2.40 -8.30 -9.90
C GLN A 225 -2.27 -6.80 -10.22
N THR A 226 -2.65 -5.93 -9.27
CA THR A 226 -2.51 -4.47 -9.43
C THR A 226 -1.06 -4.09 -9.64
N VAL A 227 -0.16 -4.61 -8.83
CA VAL A 227 1.28 -4.37 -8.94
C VAL A 227 1.82 -4.84 -10.29
N MET A 228 1.45 -6.05 -10.74
CA MET A 228 1.91 -6.63 -11.99
C MET A 228 1.44 -5.82 -13.23
N ARG A 229 0.30 -5.14 -13.16
CA ARG A 229 -0.13 -4.21 -14.22
C ARG A 229 0.91 -3.09 -14.43
N PHE A 230 1.38 -2.46 -13.35
CA PHE A 230 2.41 -1.43 -13.44
C PHE A 230 3.76 -1.99 -13.91
N TYR A 231 4.16 -3.17 -13.43
CA TYR A 231 5.39 -3.81 -13.89
C TYR A 231 5.37 -4.14 -15.38
N ARG A 232 4.22 -4.54 -15.94
CA ARG A 232 4.07 -4.77 -17.39
C ARG A 232 4.26 -3.49 -18.19
N CYS A 233 3.81 -2.33 -17.67
CA CYS A 233 3.92 -1.04 -18.33
C CYS A 233 5.32 -0.43 -18.21
N PHE A 234 5.91 -0.44 -17.00
CA PHE A 234 7.11 0.34 -16.69
C PHE A 234 8.35 -0.54 -16.39
N GLY A 235 8.19 -1.87 -16.30
CA GLY A 235 9.30 -2.82 -16.07
C GLY A 235 9.94 -2.64 -14.70
N ASP A 236 11.26 -2.85 -14.63
CA ASP A 236 12.03 -2.84 -13.37
C ASP A 236 12.18 -1.45 -12.74
N ARG A 237 11.73 -0.39 -13.41
CA ARG A 237 11.70 0.98 -12.89
C ARG A 237 10.47 1.27 -12.01
N VAL A 238 9.68 0.23 -11.68
CA VAL A 238 8.62 0.26 -10.67
C VAL A 238 9.16 -0.24 -9.34
N SER A 239 8.74 0.36 -8.26
CA SER A 239 8.99 -0.10 -6.90
C SER A 239 7.73 -0.09 -6.06
N ILE A 240 7.74 -0.89 -4.99
CA ILE A 240 6.59 -1.05 -4.09
C ILE A 240 7.00 -0.71 -2.68
N MET A 241 6.11 -0.01 -1.99
CA MET A 241 6.17 0.21 -0.55
C MET A 241 4.93 -0.42 0.09
N ASN A 242 5.09 -1.33 1.05
CA ASN A 242 3.97 -1.87 1.82
C ASN A 242 4.40 -2.25 3.25
N SER A 243 3.45 -2.56 4.12
CA SER A 243 3.72 -2.92 5.52
C SER A 243 4.40 -4.29 5.67
N ARG A 244 4.28 -5.18 4.68
CA ARG A 244 4.87 -6.53 4.68
C ARG A 244 6.38 -6.54 4.38
N LEU A 245 6.91 -5.45 3.83
CA LEU A 245 8.34 -5.31 3.58
C LEU A 245 9.10 -5.21 4.90
N SER A 246 10.20 -5.93 5.01
CA SER A 246 11.18 -5.75 6.08
C SER A 246 11.75 -4.34 6.07
N ALA A 247 12.31 -3.89 7.19
CA ALA A 247 12.93 -2.57 7.27
C ALA A 247 14.07 -2.42 6.25
N GLY A 248 14.84 -3.49 5.98
CA GLY A 248 15.90 -3.50 4.97
C GLY A 248 15.37 -3.39 3.54
N GLU A 249 14.29 -4.09 3.20
CA GLU A 249 13.66 -3.97 1.88
C GLU A 249 13.11 -2.57 1.66
N ARG A 250 12.44 -1.98 2.65
CA ARG A 250 11.97 -0.58 2.57
C ARG A 250 13.11 0.40 2.36
N TYR A 251 14.21 0.22 3.09
CA TYR A 251 15.40 1.03 2.91
C TYR A 251 15.95 0.93 1.48
N ASP A 252 16.08 -0.30 0.96
CA ASP A 252 16.59 -0.55 -0.38
C ASP A 252 15.72 0.13 -1.45
N GLN A 253 14.38 0.06 -1.34
CA GLN A 253 13.48 0.73 -2.29
C GLN A 253 13.58 2.26 -2.21
N MET A 254 13.68 2.83 -1.01
CA MET A 254 13.89 4.28 -0.82
C MET A 254 15.21 4.74 -1.40
N MET A 255 16.28 3.96 -1.25
CA MET A 255 17.60 4.30 -1.82
C MET A 255 17.61 4.21 -3.34
N ARG A 256 16.93 3.23 -3.94
CA ARG A 256 16.73 3.15 -5.40
C ARG A 256 15.97 4.37 -5.92
N ALA A 257 14.89 4.77 -5.25
CA ALA A 257 14.14 5.97 -5.62
C ALA A 257 15.00 7.23 -5.52
N LYS A 258 15.76 7.39 -4.44
CA LYS A 258 16.69 8.53 -4.24
C LYS A 258 17.76 8.63 -5.32
N LYS A 259 18.23 7.50 -5.85
CA LYS A 259 19.23 7.44 -6.93
C LYS A 259 18.62 7.61 -8.34
N GLY A 260 17.32 7.74 -8.47
CA GLY A 260 16.63 7.80 -9.77
C GLY A 260 16.61 6.46 -10.53
N GLU A 261 16.79 5.34 -9.82
CA GLU A 261 16.69 3.98 -10.41
C GLU A 261 15.24 3.51 -10.53
N VAL A 262 14.30 4.29 -10.01
CA VAL A 262 12.85 4.01 -9.97
C VAL A 262 12.11 5.22 -10.52
N ASP A 263 11.18 5.00 -11.44
CA ASP A 263 10.31 6.04 -11.98
C ASP A 263 8.95 6.07 -11.29
N VAL A 264 8.47 4.91 -10.82
CA VAL A 264 7.14 4.78 -10.23
C VAL A 264 7.22 4.07 -8.88
N MET A 265 6.80 4.76 -7.82
CA MET A 265 6.64 4.17 -6.49
C MET A 265 5.17 3.93 -6.19
N ILE A 266 4.81 2.68 -5.90
CA ILE A 266 3.43 2.29 -5.56
C ILE A 266 3.36 1.90 -4.09
N GLY A 267 2.34 2.33 -3.40
CA GLY A 267 2.14 1.91 -2.01
C GLY A 267 1.00 2.61 -1.29
N PRO A 268 0.81 2.29 0.01
CA PRO A 268 -0.14 2.99 0.85
C PRO A 268 0.34 4.43 1.15
N ARG A 269 -0.39 5.15 1.98
CA ARG A 269 -0.07 6.55 2.34
C ARG A 269 1.40 6.83 2.67
N SER A 270 2.15 5.85 3.17
CA SER A 270 3.59 6.00 3.49
C SER A 270 4.48 6.15 2.25
N ALA A 271 4.05 5.68 1.09
CA ALA A 271 4.77 5.87 -0.17
C ALA A 271 4.82 7.35 -0.58
N LEU A 272 3.90 8.18 -0.04
CA LEU A 272 3.90 9.63 -0.26
C LEU A 272 5.21 10.30 0.12
N PHE A 273 6.02 9.71 0.98
CA PHE A 273 7.30 10.26 1.44
C PHE A 273 8.52 9.70 0.70
N THR A 274 8.32 9.10 -0.46
CA THR A 274 9.41 8.61 -1.31
C THR A 274 10.33 9.76 -1.73
N PRO A 275 11.66 9.65 -1.51
CA PRO A 275 12.61 10.74 -1.79
C PRO A 275 12.99 10.79 -3.27
N PHE A 276 12.05 11.07 -4.14
CA PHE A 276 12.33 11.26 -5.56
C PHE A 276 13.11 12.55 -5.83
N PRO A 277 14.11 12.54 -6.73
CA PRO A 277 14.84 13.74 -7.12
C PRO A 277 14.00 14.72 -7.93
N ASP A 278 13.10 14.22 -8.79
CA ASP A 278 12.29 15.07 -9.69
C ASP A 278 10.87 14.52 -9.81
N LEU A 279 10.07 14.72 -8.75
CA LEU A 279 8.69 14.28 -8.69
C LEU A 279 7.82 15.10 -9.65
N GLY A 280 7.05 14.43 -10.53
CA GLY A 280 6.16 15.08 -11.49
C GLY A 280 4.68 14.78 -11.29
N LEU A 281 4.34 13.67 -10.61
CA LEU A 281 2.95 13.26 -10.44
C LEU A 281 2.74 12.50 -9.14
N ILE A 282 1.62 12.79 -8.47
CA ILE A 282 1.09 11.98 -7.36
C ILE A 282 -0.32 11.52 -7.72
N VAL A 283 -0.53 10.22 -7.81
CA VAL A 283 -1.86 9.62 -8.01
C VAL A 283 -2.35 9.08 -6.67
N ILE A 284 -3.59 9.35 -6.30
CA ILE A 284 -4.26 8.78 -5.13
C ILE A 284 -5.50 8.04 -5.62
N ASP A 285 -5.41 6.73 -5.68
CA ASP A 285 -6.54 5.88 -6.05
C ASP A 285 -7.47 5.67 -4.86
N GLU A 286 -8.78 5.58 -5.10
CA GLU A 286 -9.81 5.52 -4.06
C GLU A 286 -9.63 6.60 -2.97
N GLU A 287 -9.53 7.89 -3.41
CA GLU A 287 -9.17 9.03 -2.53
C GLU A 287 -10.07 9.19 -1.31
N HIS A 288 -11.30 8.67 -1.37
CA HIS A 288 -12.28 8.68 -0.30
C HIS A 288 -11.97 7.74 0.87
N GLU A 289 -10.97 6.84 0.70
CA GLU A 289 -10.67 5.83 1.70
C GLU A 289 -10.20 6.43 3.03
N PRO A 290 -10.84 6.06 4.16
CA PRO A 290 -10.46 6.59 5.48
C PRO A 290 -9.01 6.29 5.88
N THR A 291 -8.40 5.25 5.28
CA THR A 291 -7.02 4.84 5.57
C THR A 291 -5.98 5.88 5.14
N TYR A 292 -6.35 6.85 4.31
CA TYR A 292 -5.50 7.99 3.96
C TYR A 292 -5.38 9.02 5.08
N LYS A 293 -6.26 8.99 6.08
CA LYS A 293 -6.10 9.74 7.32
C LYS A 293 -5.21 8.96 8.29
N SER A 294 -4.17 9.62 8.83
CA SER A 294 -3.31 9.01 9.84
C SER A 294 -3.99 8.98 11.20
N GLU A 295 -3.99 7.83 11.86
CA GLU A 295 -4.44 7.70 13.25
C GLU A 295 -3.35 8.13 14.25
N GLN A 296 -2.09 8.07 13.84
CA GLN A 296 -0.94 8.47 14.65
C GLN A 296 -0.57 9.94 14.38
N VAL A 297 0.02 10.58 15.39
CA VAL A 297 0.51 11.97 15.28
C VAL A 297 1.78 12.02 14.43
N PRO A 298 1.82 12.98 13.47
CA PRO A 298 0.80 13.94 13.07
C PRO A 298 -0.37 13.24 12.36
N ARG A 299 -1.60 13.61 12.71
CA ARG A 299 -2.81 13.02 12.14
C ARG A 299 -3.13 13.62 10.77
N TYR A 300 -2.19 13.52 9.84
CA TYR A 300 -2.32 14.09 8.50
C TYR A 300 -3.30 13.30 7.62
N HIS A 301 -3.82 13.98 6.61
CA HIS A 301 -4.53 13.36 5.49
C HIS A 301 -3.62 13.31 4.27
N ALA A 302 -3.48 12.16 3.62
CA ALA A 302 -2.55 11.99 2.50
C ALA A 302 -2.86 12.93 1.32
N ARG A 303 -4.14 13.21 1.03
CA ARG A 303 -4.55 14.15 -0.01
C ARG A 303 -3.97 15.55 0.23
N GLU A 304 -4.14 16.10 1.44
CA GLU A 304 -3.67 17.45 1.76
C GLU A 304 -2.13 17.54 1.68
N VAL A 305 -1.46 16.51 2.19
CA VAL A 305 0.01 16.44 2.11
C VAL A 305 0.48 16.27 0.66
N ALA A 306 -0.25 15.50 -0.17
CA ALA A 306 0.08 15.32 -1.58
C ALA A 306 -0.08 16.61 -2.37
N VAL A 307 -1.15 17.37 -2.14
CA VAL A 307 -1.38 18.67 -2.80
C VAL A 307 -0.27 19.65 -2.41
N HIS A 308 0.02 19.79 -1.13
CA HIS A 308 1.09 20.69 -0.68
C HIS A 308 2.47 20.27 -1.22
N ARG A 309 2.77 18.95 -1.19
CA ARG A 309 4.02 18.43 -1.73
C ARG A 309 4.14 18.72 -3.22
N ALA A 310 3.07 18.53 -3.98
CA ALA A 310 3.03 18.76 -5.41
C ALA A 310 3.23 20.24 -5.76
N GLU A 311 2.64 21.16 -4.99
CA GLU A 311 2.85 22.61 -5.14
C GLU A 311 4.34 22.98 -4.94
N VAL A 312 5.00 22.41 -3.93
CA VAL A 312 6.42 22.71 -3.64
C VAL A 312 7.37 22.09 -4.67
N GLU A 313 7.02 20.92 -5.24
CA GLU A 313 7.89 20.15 -6.15
C GLU A 313 7.52 20.32 -7.65
N ASP A 314 6.63 21.26 -7.99
CA ASP A 314 6.12 21.46 -9.37
C ASP A 314 5.57 20.17 -9.98
N ALA A 315 4.72 19.47 -9.25
CA ALA A 315 4.09 18.25 -9.65
C ALA A 315 2.57 18.41 -9.79
N SER A 316 1.92 17.48 -10.49
CA SER A 316 0.47 17.38 -10.54
C SER A 316 -0.05 16.34 -9.54
N VAL A 317 -1.33 16.47 -9.15
CA VAL A 317 -2.01 15.47 -8.32
C VAL A 317 -3.24 14.94 -9.06
N VAL A 318 -3.45 13.64 -9.02
CA VAL A 318 -4.66 12.99 -9.55
C VAL A 318 -5.34 12.25 -8.41
N LEU A 319 -6.56 12.64 -8.10
CA LEU A 319 -7.44 12.04 -7.12
C LEU A 319 -8.48 11.20 -7.85
N GLY A 320 -8.45 9.89 -7.70
CA GLY A 320 -9.39 9.02 -8.38
C GLY A 320 -10.37 8.36 -7.44
N SER A 321 -11.64 8.34 -7.81
CA SER A 321 -12.68 7.67 -7.04
C SER A 321 -13.94 7.41 -7.87
N ALA A 322 -14.66 6.34 -7.53
CA ALA A 322 -16.04 6.13 -7.99
C ALA A 322 -17.05 6.88 -7.12
N THR A 323 -16.68 7.17 -5.88
CA THR A 323 -17.47 7.84 -4.86
C THR A 323 -16.64 8.91 -4.16
N PRO A 324 -16.33 10.02 -4.85
CA PRO A 324 -15.45 11.06 -4.32
C PRO A 324 -15.89 11.56 -2.94
N SER A 325 -14.91 11.91 -2.11
CA SER A 325 -15.19 12.57 -0.83
C SER A 325 -15.88 13.90 -1.04
N MET A 326 -16.67 14.34 -0.05
CA MET A 326 -17.37 15.62 -0.12
C MET A 326 -16.41 16.78 -0.30
N GLU A 327 -15.24 16.72 0.36
CA GLU A 327 -14.19 17.72 0.27
C GLU A 327 -13.59 17.82 -1.13
N ALA A 328 -13.27 16.69 -1.74
CA ALA A 328 -12.69 16.66 -3.09
C ALA A 328 -13.70 17.17 -4.13
N MET A 329 -14.95 16.72 -4.03
CA MET A 329 -16.02 17.17 -4.93
C MET A 329 -16.34 18.65 -4.75
N TYR A 330 -16.34 19.17 -3.51
CA TYR A 330 -16.56 20.57 -3.23
C TYR A 330 -15.48 21.45 -3.85
N ARG A 331 -14.20 21.09 -3.66
CA ARG A 331 -13.06 21.81 -4.27
C ARG A 331 -13.11 21.77 -5.81
N ALA A 332 -13.53 20.63 -6.38
CA ALA A 332 -13.72 20.53 -7.82
C ALA A 332 -14.83 21.45 -8.32
N ARG A 333 -15.94 21.56 -7.60
CA ARG A 333 -17.03 22.50 -7.94
C ARG A 333 -16.64 23.97 -7.82
N LEU A 334 -15.72 24.31 -6.92
CA LEU A 334 -15.16 25.65 -6.81
C LEU A 334 -14.12 25.96 -7.90
N GLY A 335 -13.72 24.98 -8.71
CA GLY A 335 -12.68 25.13 -9.72
C GLY A 335 -11.25 25.06 -9.18
N GLU A 336 -11.07 24.73 -7.88
CA GLU A 336 -9.74 24.47 -7.30
C GLU A 336 -9.11 23.18 -7.85
N TYR A 337 -9.95 22.17 -8.14
CA TYR A 337 -9.55 20.93 -8.79
C TYR A 337 -10.18 20.85 -10.19
N GLN A 338 -9.42 20.38 -11.16
CA GLN A 338 -9.97 20.08 -12.48
C GLN A 338 -10.78 18.78 -12.40
N LEU A 339 -12.10 18.86 -12.64
CA LEU A 339 -12.97 17.70 -12.65
C LEU A 339 -12.97 17.02 -14.01
N TYR A 340 -12.78 15.71 -14.01
CA TYR A 340 -13.06 14.81 -15.12
C TYR A 340 -14.05 13.73 -14.69
N GLU A 341 -15.04 13.45 -15.52
CA GLU A 341 -16.05 12.43 -15.26
C GLU A 341 -15.97 11.30 -16.30
N MET A 342 -16.00 10.06 -15.84
CA MET A 342 -16.13 8.85 -16.67
C MET A 342 -17.36 8.08 -16.19
N LYS A 343 -18.46 8.22 -16.94
CA LYS A 343 -19.81 7.73 -16.55
C LYS A 343 -20.06 6.30 -17.03
N ASN A 344 -19.28 5.86 -18.02
CA ASN A 344 -19.46 4.56 -18.67
C ASN A 344 -18.39 3.56 -18.24
N ARG A 345 -18.74 2.27 -18.21
CA ARG A 345 -17.77 1.19 -18.03
C ARG A 345 -16.98 0.96 -19.33
N SER A 346 -15.68 0.67 -19.20
CA SER A 346 -14.78 0.50 -20.36
C SER A 346 -15.18 -0.61 -21.34
N HIS A 347 -15.91 -1.65 -20.86
CA HIS A 347 -16.36 -2.78 -21.68
C HIS A 347 -17.85 -2.75 -21.99
N MET A 348 -18.52 -1.60 -21.95
CA MET A 348 -19.97 -1.44 -22.18
C MET A 348 -20.87 -2.39 -21.35
N GLN A 349 -20.35 -2.92 -20.24
CA GLN A 349 -21.12 -3.78 -19.37
C GLN A 349 -22.20 -2.97 -18.64
N GLN A 350 -23.41 -3.50 -18.59
CA GLN A 350 -24.50 -2.89 -17.84
C GLN A 350 -24.17 -2.85 -16.35
N MET A 351 -24.67 -1.82 -15.67
CA MET A 351 -24.60 -1.75 -14.21
C MET A 351 -25.43 -2.87 -13.60
N ALA A 352 -24.97 -3.42 -12.48
CA ALA A 352 -25.71 -4.43 -11.77
C ALA A 352 -27.06 -3.88 -11.28
N THR A 353 -28.12 -4.71 -11.35
CA THR A 353 -29.42 -4.37 -10.76
C THR A 353 -29.31 -4.38 -9.23
N VAL A 354 -29.72 -3.30 -8.59
CA VAL A 354 -29.69 -3.16 -7.14
C VAL A 354 -31.11 -3.34 -6.57
N HIS A 355 -31.28 -4.32 -5.69
CA HIS A 355 -32.51 -4.55 -4.95
C HIS A 355 -32.35 -4.10 -3.50
N THR A 356 -33.20 -3.19 -3.04
CA THR A 356 -33.24 -2.76 -1.64
C THR A 356 -34.39 -3.47 -0.93
N VAL A 357 -34.10 -4.16 0.18
CA VAL A 357 -35.06 -4.90 0.95
C VAL A 357 -35.22 -4.31 2.35
N ASP A 358 -36.46 -3.98 2.74
CA ASP A 358 -36.78 -3.53 4.10
C ASP A 358 -36.97 -4.74 5.03
N MET A 359 -35.97 -5.00 5.84
CA MET A 359 -35.96 -6.13 6.80
C MET A 359 -37.06 -6.03 7.86
N ARG A 360 -37.70 -4.88 8.08
CA ARG A 360 -38.86 -4.71 8.97
C ARG A 360 -40.10 -5.34 8.34
N LYS A 361 -40.25 -5.20 7.02
CA LYS A 361 -41.36 -5.86 6.28
C LYS A 361 -41.18 -7.38 6.25
N GLU A 362 -39.94 -7.84 6.05
CA GLU A 362 -39.57 -9.26 6.12
C GLU A 362 -40.03 -9.88 7.46
N LEU A 363 -39.73 -9.21 8.59
CA LEU A 363 -40.15 -9.69 9.91
C LEU A 363 -41.67 -9.75 10.06
N LYS A 364 -42.41 -8.73 9.58
CA LYS A 364 -43.89 -8.71 9.59
C LYS A 364 -44.51 -9.83 8.76
N ASN A 365 -43.83 -10.20 7.67
CA ASN A 365 -44.23 -11.30 6.79
C ASN A 365 -43.80 -12.69 7.33
N GLY A 366 -43.18 -12.75 8.52
CA GLY A 366 -42.79 -13.99 9.18
C GLY A 366 -41.31 -14.40 8.96
N ASN A 367 -40.56 -13.71 8.10
CA ASN A 367 -39.16 -14.01 7.91
C ASN A 367 -38.31 -13.47 9.08
N ARG A 368 -37.90 -14.37 9.97
CA ARG A 368 -37.03 -14.07 11.13
C ARG A 368 -35.53 -14.20 10.80
N SER A 369 -35.18 -14.64 9.60
CA SER A 369 -33.78 -14.79 9.16
C SER A 369 -33.11 -13.45 9.04
N ILE A 370 -31.76 -13.46 9.08
CA ILE A 370 -30.90 -12.32 8.72
C ILE A 370 -30.86 -12.14 7.19
N LEU A 371 -31.06 -13.25 6.45
CA LEU A 371 -31.17 -13.25 5.00
C LEU A 371 -32.64 -12.96 4.60
N SER A 372 -32.84 -11.92 3.77
CA SER A 372 -34.16 -11.63 3.22
C SER A 372 -34.64 -12.75 2.28
N GLU A 373 -35.94 -12.88 2.08
CA GLU A 373 -36.49 -13.84 1.11
C GLU A 373 -35.90 -13.58 -0.29
N LYS A 374 -35.87 -12.33 -0.70
CA LYS A 374 -35.26 -11.95 -2.01
C LYS A 374 -33.80 -12.35 -2.13
N LEU A 375 -33.02 -12.21 -1.07
CA LEU A 375 -31.60 -12.63 -1.10
C LEU A 375 -31.51 -14.17 -1.17
N GLN A 376 -32.34 -14.89 -0.45
CA GLN A 376 -32.35 -16.37 -0.50
C GLN A 376 -32.75 -16.87 -1.90
N GLU A 377 -33.76 -16.28 -2.52
CA GLU A 377 -34.18 -16.56 -3.91
C GLU A 377 -32.99 -16.33 -4.89
N LEU A 378 -32.32 -15.17 -4.81
CA LEU A 378 -31.20 -14.85 -5.70
C LEU A 378 -30.01 -15.77 -5.47
N ILE A 379 -29.73 -16.21 -4.23
CA ILE A 379 -28.69 -17.20 -3.94
C ILE A 379 -29.03 -18.53 -4.62
N GLU A 380 -30.26 -19.00 -4.49
CA GLU A 380 -30.71 -20.25 -5.08
C GLU A 380 -30.64 -20.22 -6.61
N ASP A 381 -31.09 -19.12 -7.23
CA ASP A 381 -31.03 -18.91 -8.68
C ASP A 381 -29.58 -18.96 -9.19
N ARG A 382 -28.66 -18.26 -8.50
CA ARG A 382 -27.26 -18.23 -8.93
C ARG A 382 -26.55 -19.55 -8.73
N LEU A 383 -26.82 -20.27 -7.64
CA LEU A 383 -26.30 -21.62 -7.42
C LEU A 383 -26.78 -22.60 -8.49
N ASN A 384 -28.09 -22.52 -8.88
CA ASN A 384 -28.63 -23.34 -9.97
C ASN A 384 -27.98 -22.99 -11.32
N ALA A 385 -27.67 -21.73 -11.56
CA ALA A 385 -26.94 -21.26 -12.74
C ALA A 385 -25.43 -21.58 -12.69
N LYS A 386 -24.92 -22.16 -11.60
CA LYS A 386 -23.49 -22.39 -11.33
C LYS A 386 -22.65 -21.11 -11.35
N GLU A 387 -23.23 -20.01 -10.92
CA GLU A 387 -22.57 -18.73 -10.78
C GLU A 387 -22.10 -18.51 -9.35
N GLN A 388 -21.05 -17.72 -9.20
CA GLN A 388 -20.44 -17.42 -7.89
C GLN A 388 -21.15 -16.27 -7.20
N ILE A 389 -21.15 -16.28 -5.86
CA ILE A 389 -21.85 -15.36 -4.99
C ILE A 389 -20.89 -14.76 -3.96
N MET A 390 -20.92 -13.44 -3.77
CA MET A 390 -20.22 -12.76 -2.69
C MET A 390 -21.21 -12.19 -1.68
N LEU A 391 -21.10 -12.58 -0.41
CA LEU A 391 -21.88 -12.04 0.69
C LEU A 391 -21.02 -11.06 1.49
N PHE A 392 -21.26 -9.77 1.29
CA PHE A 392 -20.52 -8.71 1.93
C PHE A 392 -21.19 -8.22 3.20
N LEU A 393 -20.44 -8.24 4.31
CA LEU A 393 -20.88 -7.69 5.59
C LEU A 393 -20.19 -6.36 5.83
N ASN A 394 -20.92 -5.25 5.73
CA ASN A 394 -20.40 -3.92 6.02
C ASN A 394 -20.35 -3.65 7.53
N ARG A 395 -19.56 -4.45 8.27
CA ARG A 395 -19.47 -4.27 9.71
C ARG A 395 -18.05 -4.47 10.22
N ARG A 396 -17.44 -3.38 10.72
CA ARG A 396 -16.25 -3.42 11.55
C ARG A 396 -16.67 -3.34 13.02
N GLY A 397 -16.21 -4.29 13.86
CA GLY A 397 -16.18 -4.16 15.30
C GLY A 397 -17.15 -5.00 16.11
N TYR A 398 -16.68 -5.33 17.31
CA TYR A 398 -17.32 -6.16 18.33
C TYR A 398 -18.46 -5.47 19.12
N SER A 399 -18.66 -4.17 18.97
CA SER A 399 -19.68 -3.44 19.72
C SER A 399 -21.05 -3.56 19.05
N GLY A 400 -21.85 -4.51 19.51
CA GLY A 400 -23.26 -4.61 19.17
C GLY A 400 -24.02 -3.43 19.79
N PHE A 401 -24.70 -2.64 18.96
CA PHE A 401 -25.76 -1.77 19.46
C PHE A 401 -27.08 -2.54 19.50
N ILE A 402 -27.99 -2.12 20.37
CA ILE A 402 -29.33 -2.70 20.45
C ILE A 402 -30.25 -1.94 19.50
N SER A 403 -30.92 -2.67 18.63
CA SER A 403 -31.95 -2.13 17.75
C SER A 403 -33.19 -3.00 17.72
N CYS A 404 -34.34 -2.37 17.49
CA CYS A 404 -35.58 -3.05 17.28
C CYS A 404 -35.75 -3.46 15.81
N ARG A 405 -35.96 -4.73 15.55
CA ARG A 405 -36.21 -5.22 14.18
C ARG A 405 -37.56 -4.81 13.60
N GLU A 406 -38.51 -4.47 14.45
CA GLU A 406 -39.86 -4.14 14.02
C GLU A 406 -40.02 -2.69 13.60
N CYS A 407 -39.53 -1.73 14.39
CA CYS A 407 -39.66 -0.32 14.09
C CYS A 407 -38.34 0.35 13.65
N GLY A 408 -37.18 -0.32 13.83
CA GLY A 408 -35.85 0.23 13.52
C GLY A 408 -35.28 1.10 14.62
N HIS A 409 -35.96 1.28 15.77
CA HIS A 409 -35.42 2.08 16.87
C HIS A 409 -34.09 1.56 17.36
N VAL A 410 -33.13 2.47 17.55
CA VAL A 410 -31.81 2.19 18.11
C VAL A 410 -31.72 2.82 19.48
N VAL A 411 -31.33 2.03 20.49
CA VAL A 411 -31.15 2.56 21.85
C VAL A 411 -29.93 3.45 21.91
N LYS A 412 -30.17 4.73 22.19
CA LYS A 412 -29.17 5.78 22.19
C LYS A 412 -28.90 6.32 23.60
N CYS A 413 -27.71 6.88 23.78
CA CYS A 413 -27.35 7.61 24.97
C CYS A 413 -28.17 8.91 25.07
N PRO A 414 -28.83 9.20 26.22
CA PRO A 414 -29.61 10.40 26.39
C PRO A 414 -28.78 11.69 26.36
N HIS A 415 -27.49 11.60 26.66
CA HIS A 415 -26.59 12.75 26.71
C HIS A 415 -25.85 13.01 25.40
N CYS A 416 -25.44 11.94 24.70
CA CYS A 416 -24.59 12.04 23.51
C CYS A 416 -25.32 11.73 22.20
N ASN A 417 -26.54 11.24 22.26
CA ASN A 417 -27.34 10.79 21.11
C ASN A 417 -26.65 9.73 20.21
N VAL A 418 -25.62 9.06 20.72
CA VAL A 418 -24.94 7.94 20.05
C VAL A 418 -25.50 6.61 20.52
N SER A 419 -25.42 5.56 19.70
CA SER A 419 -25.88 4.23 20.09
C SER A 419 -25.10 3.69 21.28
N LEU A 420 -25.80 3.07 22.23
CA LEU A 420 -25.19 2.40 23.37
C LEU A 420 -24.62 1.03 22.94
N SER A 421 -23.44 0.70 23.47
CA SER A 421 -22.77 -0.57 23.24
C SER A 421 -23.06 -1.56 24.37
N VAL A 422 -23.31 -2.81 24.04
CA VAL A 422 -23.55 -3.86 25.05
C VAL A 422 -22.23 -4.44 25.53
N HIS A 423 -22.05 -4.49 26.84
CA HIS A 423 -20.88 -5.09 27.50
C HIS A 423 -21.23 -6.44 28.15
N LYS A 424 -20.18 -7.23 28.44
CA LYS A 424 -20.31 -8.44 29.26
C LYS A 424 -20.93 -8.07 30.61
N GLY A 425 -21.99 -8.78 31.01
CA GLY A 425 -22.74 -8.48 32.24
C GLY A 425 -24.10 -7.79 32.01
N GLY A 426 -24.54 -7.63 30.75
CA GLY A 426 -25.90 -7.16 30.45
C GLY A 426 -26.12 -5.67 30.66
N LYS A 427 -25.07 -4.87 30.68
CA LYS A 427 -25.13 -3.41 30.72
C LYS A 427 -24.91 -2.83 29.34
N MET A 428 -25.58 -1.72 29.04
CA MET A 428 -25.36 -0.88 27.89
C MET A 428 -24.60 0.36 28.30
N VAL A 429 -23.50 0.68 27.62
CA VAL A 429 -22.56 1.74 27.98
C VAL A 429 -22.35 2.70 26.82
N CYS A 430 -22.33 3.98 27.11
CA CYS A 430 -21.90 5.02 26.20
C CYS A 430 -20.38 5.22 26.29
N HIS A 431 -19.62 4.96 25.20
CA HIS A 431 -18.18 5.15 25.17
C HIS A 431 -17.73 6.62 25.12
N TYR A 432 -18.66 7.58 24.99
CA TYR A 432 -18.34 9.00 24.97
C TYR A 432 -18.42 9.64 26.36
N CYS A 433 -19.48 9.35 27.12
CA CYS A 433 -19.70 9.98 28.40
C CYS A 433 -19.73 9.00 29.59
N GLY A 434 -19.59 7.71 29.36
CA GLY A 434 -19.64 6.69 30.41
C GLY A 434 -21.05 6.39 30.94
N TYR A 435 -22.12 6.94 30.35
CA TYR A 435 -23.49 6.62 30.76
C TYR A 435 -23.74 5.12 30.65
N GLU A 436 -24.34 4.54 31.70
CA GLU A 436 -24.69 3.13 31.77
C GLU A 436 -26.19 2.93 32.05
N GLN A 437 -26.79 1.94 31.41
CA GLN A 437 -28.13 1.46 31.73
C GLN A 437 -28.23 -0.05 31.56
N PRO A 438 -29.23 -0.71 32.19
CA PRO A 438 -29.51 -2.12 31.96
C PRO A 438 -29.90 -2.38 30.49
N LYS A 439 -29.67 -3.61 30.04
CA LYS A 439 -30.10 -4.05 28.71
C LYS A 439 -31.64 -4.02 28.63
N VAL A 440 -32.16 -3.35 27.62
CA VAL A 440 -33.59 -3.31 27.34
C VAL A 440 -34.07 -4.65 26.75
N THR A 441 -35.23 -5.15 27.21
CA THR A 441 -35.85 -6.37 26.75
C THR A 441 -37.04 -6.10 25.86
N GLU A 442 -37.59 -4.92 25.90
CA GLU A 442 -38.70 -4.44 25.07
C GLU A 442 -38.35 -3.10 24.45
N CYS A 443 -38.84 -2.87 23.25
CA CYS A 443 -38.57 -1.63 22.52
C CYS A 443 -39.27 -0.44 23.19
N PRO A 444 -38.56 0.64 23.58
CA PRO A 444 -39.19 1.78 24.19
C PRO A 444 -40.14 2.56 23.27
N GLU A 445 -40.01 2.39 21.93
CA GLU A 445 -40.85 3.07 20.94
C GLU A 445 -42.13 2.30 20.58
N CYS A 446 -42.02 0.97 20.37
CA CYS A 446 -43.14 0.18 19.83
C CYS A 446 -43.51 -1.01 20.71
N GLY A 447 -42.91 -1.19 21.89
CA GLY A 447 -43.20 -2.32 22.80
C GLY A 447 -42.77 -3.70 22.32
N SER A 448 -42.16 -3.78 21.15
CA SER A 448 -41.80 -5.08 20.55
C SER A 448 -40.70 -5.79 21.34
N ARG A 449 -40.81 -7.11 21.48
CA ARG A 449 -39.79 -7.98 22.05
C ARG A 449 -38.70 -8.35 21.05
N TYR A 450 -38.85 -7.98 19.77
CA TYR A 450 -37.79 -8.16 18.74
C TYR A 450 -36.72 -7.05 18.80
N ILE A 451 -36.34 -6.67 20.01
CA ILE A 451 -35.22 -5.77 20.28
C ILE A 451 -34.03 -6.55 20.79
N GLY A 452 -32.87 -6.32 20.21
CA GLY A 452 -31.68 -7.07 20.61
C GLY A 452 -30.40 -6.62 19.93
N GLU A 453 -29.33 -7.31 20.28
CA GLU A 453 -28.05 -7.16 19.60
C GLU A 453 -28.08 -7.91 18.27
N PHE A 454 -27.92 -7.18 17.17
CA PHE A 454 -27.69 -7.81 15.87
C PHE A 454 -26.19 -8.02 15.70
N ARG A 455 -25.72 -9.20 16.11
CA ARG A 455 -24.34 -9.67 15.89
C ARG A 455 -24.35 -10.71 14.78
N ALA A 456 -24.44 -10.30 13.53
CA ALA A 456 -24.10 -11.20 12.45
C ALA A 456 -22.62 -11.08 12.18
N GLY A 457 -21.80 -11.92 12.80
CA GLY A 457 -20.39 -12.11 12.42
C GLY A 457 -20.30 -12.96 11.14
N THR A 458 -19.17 -12.86 10.44
CA THR A 458 -18.89 -13.67 9.24
C THR A 458 -19.07 -15.17 9.49
N GLN A 459 -18.64 -15.66 10.67
CA GLN A 459 -18.84 -17.05 11.09
C GLN A 459 -20.32 -17.43 11.15
N GLN A 460 -21.14 -16.60 11.78
CA GLN A 460 -22.57 -16.89 11.91
C GLN A 460 -23.28 -16.88 10.54
N ILE A 461 -22.89 -15.97 9.64
CA ILE A 461 -23.43 -15.97 8.27
C ILE A 461 -22.97 -17.22 7.51
N GLU A 462 -21.70 -17.60 7.63
CA GLU A 462 -21.18 -18.83 7.04
C GLU A 462 -22.00 -20.05 7.49
N ASP A 463 -22.23 -20.20 8.81
CA ASP A 463 -22.99 -21.32 9.39
C ASP A 463 -24.44 -21.32 8.89
N MET A 464 -25.08 -20.14 8.83
CA MET A 464 -26.43 -20.00 8.32
C MET A 464 -26.56 -20.34 6.84
N VAL A 465 -25.61 -19.89 6.03
CA VAL A 465 -25.57 -20.18 4.59
C VAL A 465 -25.36 -21.67 4.35
N LYS A 466 -24.43 -22.30 5.06
CA LYS A 466 -24.19 -23.76 5.00
C LYS A 466 -25.43 -24.57 5.41
N ALA A 467 -26.13 -24.13 6.45
CA ALA A 467 -27.35 -24.79 6.90
C ALA A 467 -28.50 -24.65 5.89
N ARG A 468 -28.64 -23.50 5.23
CA ARG A 468 -29.73 -23.22 4.28
C ARG A 468 -29.43 -23.77 2.87
N PHE A 469 -28.16 -23.80 2.46
CA PHE A 469 -27.69 -24.24 1.14
C PHE A 469 -26.57 -25.30 1.31
N PRO A 470 -26.89 -26.50 1.79
CA PRO A 470 -25.90 -27.53 2.12
C PRO A 470 -25.07 -28.02 0.92
N GLN A 471 -25.58 -27.81 -0.30
CA GLN A 471 -24.88 -28.13 -1.55
C GLN A 471 -23.79 -27.11 -1.91
N ALA A 472 -23.82 -25.90 -1.33
CA ALA A 472 -22.87 -24.84 -1.68
C ALA A 472 -21.54 -24.98 -0.94
N ARG A 473 -20.45 -24.81 -1.67
CA ARG A 473 -19.10 -24.71 -1.12
C ARG A 473 -18.87 -23.28 -0.65
N VAL A 474 -18.79 -23.06 0.66
CA VAL A 474 -18.68 -21.72 1.26
C VAL A 474 -17.27 -21.47 1.77
N LEU A 475 -16.67 -20.37 1.34
CA LEU A 475 -15.42 -19.82 1.87
C LEU A 475 -15.70 -18.58 2.72
N ARG A 476 -14.90 -18.39 3.77
CA ARG A 476 -14.94 -17.20 4.61
C ARG A 476 -13.63 -16.44 4.56
N MET A 477 -13.75 -15.10 4.44
CA MET A 477 -12.63 -14.19 4.41
C MET A 477 -12.81 -13.03 5.38
N ASP A 478 -12.13 -13.11 6.50
CA ASP A 478 -12.08 -12.08 7.54
C ASP A 478 -10.70 -11.99 8.19
N MET A 479 -10.54 -11.12 9.19
CA MET A 479 -9.27 -10.97 9.91
C MET A 479 -8.79 -12.26 10.59
N ASP A 480 -9.71 -13.15 10.99
CA ASP A 480 -9.35 -14.39 11.68
C ASP A 480 -8.82 -15.43 10.70
N THR A 481 -9.39 -15.53 9.52
CA THR A 481 -8.98 -16.46 8.45
C THR A 481 -7.73 -15.99 7.71
N THR A 482 -7.39 -14.69 7.77
CA THR A 482 -6.28 -14.07 7.01
C THR A 482 -5.06 -13.73 7.85
N LYS A 483 -4.93 -14.24 9.07
CA LYS A 483 -3.78 -14.00 9.97
C LYS A 483 -2.44 -14.55 9.45
N LYS A 484 -2.47 -15.65 8.70
CA LYS A 484 -1.25 -16.25 8.14
C LYS A 484 -0.82 -15.51 6.88
N LYS A 485 0.51 -15.43 6.67
CA LYS A 485 1.07 -14.88 5.45
C LYS A 485 0.49 -15.65 4.24
N ASP A 486 0.09 -14.90 3.21
CA ASP A 486 -0.45 -15.39 1.94
C ASP A 486 -1.85 -16.04 1.99
N SER A 487 -2.49 -16.20 3.17
CA SER A 487 -3.84 -16.79 3.27
C SER A 487 -4.92 -15.96 2.56
N HIS A 488 -4.76 -14.64 2.49
CA HIS A 488 -5.64 -13.75 1.73
C HIS A 488 -5.61 -14.09 0.22
N GLU A 489 -4.43 -14.23 -0.36
CA GLU A 489 -4.26 -14.56 -1.77
C GLU A 489 -4.74 -15.98 -2.08
N GLN A 490 -4.54 -16.92 -1.15
CA GLN A 490 -5.00 -18.30 -1.29
C GLN A 490 -6.53 -18.37 -1.35
N ILE A 491 -7.25 -17.67 -0.45
CA ILE A 491 -8.73 -17.65 -0.45
C ILE A 491 -9.26 -17.03 -1.75
N LEU A 492 -8.69 -15.91 -2.19
CA LEU A 492 -9.10 -15.27 -3.44
C LEU A 492 -8.80 -16.14 -4.66
N SER A 493 -7.65 -16.80 -4.70
CA SER A 493 -7.28 -17.71 -5.79
C SER A 493 -8.20 -18.92 -5.83
N ALA A 494 -8.53 -19.51 -4.68
CA ALA A 494 -9.47 -20.62 -4.60
C ALA A 494 -10.87 -20.20 -5.10
N PHE A 495 -11.32 -19.00 -4.73
CA PHE A 495 -12.60 -18.49 -5.22
C PHE A 495 -12.53 -18.18 -6.73
N ALA A 496 -11.48 -17.54 -7.22
CA ALA A 496 -11.29 -17.26 -8.65
C ALA A 496 -11.16 -18.53 -9.52
N ASN A 497 -10.65 -19.63 -8.95
CA ASN A 497 -10.57 -20.94 -9.60
C ASN A 497 -11.87 -21.77 -9.47
N GLU A 498 -12.97 -21.17 -9.04
CA GLU A 498 -14.27 -21.83 -8.87
C GLU A 498 -14.24 -23.02 -7.88
N GLU A 499 -13.29 -23.00 -6.93
CA GLU A 499 -13.23 -24.01 -5.86
C GLU A 499 -14.32 -23.79 -4.78
N ALA A 500 -14.98 -22.63 -4.79
CA ALA A 500 -16.10 -22.30 -3.93
C ALA A 500 -17.18 -21.52 -4.68
N ASP A 501 -18.43 -21.72 -4.24
CA ASP A 501 -19.62 -21.12 -4.84
C ASP A 501 -20.00 -19.80 -4.14
N ILE A 502 -19.76 -19.73 -2.82
CA ILE A 502 -20.11 -18.55 -2.01
C ILE A 502 -18.88 -18.08 -1.21
N LEU A 503 -18.55 -16.81 -1.34
CA LEU A 503 -17.54 -16.13 -0.53
C LEU A 503 -18.23 -15.18 0.47
N VAL A 504 -18.06 -15.45 1.77
CA VAL A 504 -18.60 -14.61 2.86
C VAL A 504 -17.47 -13.78 3.45
N GLY A 505 -17.62 -12.45 3.54
CA GLY A 505 -16.58 -11.66 4.16
C GLY A 505 -16.94 -10.21 4.42
N THR A 506 -15.95 -9.47 4.91
CA THR A 506 -16.03 -8.04 5.20
C THR A 506 -15.35 -7.24 4.09
N GLN A 507 -14.96 -6.01 4.34
CA GLN A 507 -14.32 -5.11 3.35
C GLN A 507 -13.13 -5.73 2.59
N MET A 508 -12.57 -6.83 3.08
CA MET A 508 -11.44 -7.51 2.42
C MET A 508 -11.83 -8.19 1.10
N ILE A 509 -13.10 -8.63 0.94
CA ILE A 509 -13.58 -9.29 -0.29
C ILE A 509 -13.91 -8.31 -1.42
N VAL A 510 -14.11 -7.04 -1.10
CA VAL A 510 -14.55 -6.01 -2.09
C VAL A 510 -13.38 -5.48 -2.91
N LYS A 511 -12.16 -5.67 -2.43
CA LYS A 511 -10.93 -5.07 -2.97
C LYS A 511 -9.90 -6.11 -3.42
N GLY A 512 -10.34 -7.34 -3.62
CA GLY A 512 -9.52 -8.46 -4.08
C GLY A 512 -9.55 -8.67 -5.59
#